data_0f379f2470861b364d3a4254a2ffd8c7
#
_entry.id   0f379f2470861b364d3a4254a2ffd8c7
#
_cell.length_a   1.000
_cell.length_b   1.000
_cell.length_c   1.000
_cell.angle_alpha   90.00
_cell.angle_beta   90.00
_cell.angle_gamma   90.00
#
_symmetry.space_group_name_H-M   'P 1'
#
loop_
_entity.id
_entity.type
_entity.pdbx_description
1 polymer ?
#
loop_
_entity_poly.entity_id
_entity_poly.type
_entity_poly.pdbx_seq_one_letter_code
_entity_poly.pdbx_strand_id
1 'polypeptide(L)'
;MIELTHASFQYENSDRGVQDISLSVKSGECVVLTGLSGCGKTTVTRLVNGLAPSYYPGVFSGSVRIDGKDISRLSTWEIGRLVGSVFQDPKSQFFSSELAGEVAFPCENYGLSAREIRERTDAAIEALQLSHLKDRAVDILSSGEKQRAAIASVYAMKPKVFVCDEPTANLDAAGTRQLAQTLWQLKEQGFTLLLAEHRIDWLMGIADRFLYLRDGRIAAEYTPEDLRLLPEADILGMGLRSPHEGKCLPAPSVLDESPAVLKTAGLSKRIRKEVIFDDVSISFPEGKVTAITGQNGAGKTTLAQILCGLTRQTRGHILIDGKKARAAARRREIYYCGNDTSTQFFTASVAEELLP
;
A
#
# COMPACT_ATOMS: atom_id res chain seq x y z
N MET A 1 -21.92 -0.56 14.07
CA MET A 1 -21.68 -1.42 12.89
C MET A 1 -20.58 -2.47 13.18
N ILE A 2 -19.39 -2.05 13.62
CA ILE A 2 -18.32 -2.95 14.08
C ILE A 2 -18.19 -2.77 15.60
N GLU A 3 -18.09 -3.86 16.34
CA GLU A 3 -17.88 -3.84 17.79
C GLU A 3 -16.85 -4.90 18.16
N LEU A 4 -15.75 -4.48 18.80
CA LEU A 4 -14.81 -5.34 19.48
C LEU A 4 -14.95 -5.07 20.98
N THR A 5 -15.05 -6.14 21.78
CA THR A 5 -15.17 -6.03 23.23
C THR A 5 -14.11 -6.92 23.87
N HIS A 6 -13.14 -6.28 24.54
CA HIS A 6 -12.01 -6.95 25.21
C HIS A 6 -11.32 -7.98 24.30
N ALA A 7 -11.23 -7.68 22.98
CA ALA A 7 -10.68 -8.59 22.00
C ALA A 7 -9.16 -8.66 22.13
N SER A 8 -8.66 -9.86 22.36
CA SER A 8 -7.22 -10.15 22.40
C SER A 8 -6.91 -11.28 21.46
N PHE A 9 -5.78 -11.18 20.77
CA PHE A 9 -5.30 -12.22 19.86
C PHE A 9 -3.79 -12.31 19.89
N GLN A 10 -3.28 -13.52 20.07
CA GLN A 10 -1.85 -13.82 19.99
C GLN A 10 -1.63 -14.88 18.92
N TYR A 11 -0.72 -14.59 17.97
CA TYR A 11 -0.35 -15.55 16.93
C TYR A 11 0.35 -16.77 17.53
N GLU A 12 0.09 -17.93 16.96
CA GLU A 12 0.81 -19.16 17.31
C GLU A 12 2.31 -18.97 16.98
N ASN A 13 3.17 -19.42 17.89
CA ASN A 13 4.64 -19.31 17.76
C ASN A 13 5.19 -17.87 17.67
N SER A 14 4.48 -16.88 18.19
CA SER A 14 4.91 -15.49 18.21
C SER A 14 4.37 -14.75 19.44
N ASP A 15 5.19 -13.86 20.00
CA ASP A 15 4.73 -12.93 21.07
C ASP A 15 3.94 -11.74 20.51
N ARG A 16 3.73 -11.71 19.17
CA ARG A 16 2.98 -10.64 18.51
C ARG A 16 1.49 -10.87 18.60
N GLY A 17 0.73 -9.78 18.67
CA GLY A 17 -0.71 -9.84 18.74
C GLY A 17 -1.32 -8.51 19.16
N VAL A 18 -2.53 -8.58 19.70
CA VAL A 18 -3.23 -7.43 20.29
C VAL A 18 -3.86 -7.86 21.61
N GLN A 19 -4.00 -6.89 22.51
CA GLN A 19 -4.48 -7.13 23.87
C GLN A 19 -5.56 -6.13 24.23
N ASP A 20 -6.70 -6.64 24.69
CA ASP A 20 -7.78 -5.86 25.28
C ASP A 20 -8.29 -4.74 24.38
N ILE A 21 -8.45 -5.04 23.10
CA ILE A 21 -8.99 -4.10 22.12
C ILE A 21 -10.49 -3.97 22.32
N SER A 22 -10.92 -2.77 22.68
CA SER A 22 -12.33 -2.39 22.73
C SER A 22 -12.56 -1.18 21.84
N LEU A 23 -13.35 -1.36 20.78
CA LEU A 23 -13.71 -0.30 19.85
C LEU A 23 -15.10 -0.50 19.28
N SER A 24 -15.75 0.60 18.93
CA SER A 24 -17.03 0.63 18.26
C SER A 24 -16.94 1.55 17.05
N VAL A 25 -17.36 1.08 15.88
CA VAL A 25 -17.47 1.87 14.66
C VAL A 25 -18.93 1.94 14.26
N LYS A 26 -19.44 3.14 14.08
CA LYS A 26 -20.84 3.40 13.68
C LYS A 26 -21.02 3.10 12.18
N SER A 27 -22.29 2.94 11.76
CA SER A 27 -22.60 2.81 10.33
C SER A 27 -22.24 4.12 9.60
N GLY A 28 -21.54 4.00 8.46
CA GLY A 28 -21.10 5.15 7.67
C GLY A 28 -19.89 5.89 8.23
N GLU A 29 -19.34 5.44 9.36
CA GLU A 29 -18.15 6.06 9.97
C GLU A 29 -16.87 5.54 9.30
N CYS A 30 -15.87 6.43 9.15
CA CYS A 30 -14.52 6.11 8.73
C CYS A 30 -13.57 6.19 9.92
N VAL A 31 -13.10 5.05 10.39
CA VAL A 31 -12.15 4.95 11.52
C VAL A 31 -10.80 4.46 11.00
N VAL A 32 -9.74 5.14 11.43
CA VAL A 32 -8.36 4.84 11.04
C VAL A 32 -7.59 4.28 12.24
N LEU A 33 -7.08 3.07 12.10
CA LEU A 33 -6.11 2.48 13.01
C LEU A 33 -4.72 2.98 12.61
N THR A 34 -4.03 3.68 13.49
CA THR A 34 -2.71 4.22 13.21
C THR A 34 -1.70 3.88 14.30
N GLY A 35 -0.41 4.06 14.02
CA GLY A 35 0.69 3.73 14.92
C GLY A 35 1.87 3.12 14.17
N LEU A 36 2.93 2.81 14.89
CA LEU A 36 4.16 2.22 14.33
C LEU A 36 3.90 0.89 13.61
N SER A 37 4.80 0.53 12.69
CA SER A 37 4.76 -0.80 12.09
C SER A 37 4.88 -1.88 13.17
N GLY A 38 4.06 -2.92 13.06
CA GLY A 38 4.03 -4.02 14.05
C GLY A 38 3.23 -3.74 15.33
N CYS A 39 2.60 -2.57 15.51
CA CYS A 39 1.82 -2.25 16.70
C CYS A 39 0.45 -2.98 16.81
N GLY A 40 0.07 -3.79 15.80
CA GLY A 40 -1.16 -4.59 15.85
C GLY A 40 -2.30 -4.16 14.91
N LYS A 41 -2.14 -3.12 14.07
CA LYS A 41 -3.17 -2.64 13.12
C LYS A 41 -3.74 -3.76 12.24
N THR A 42 -2.86 -4.46 11.52
CA THR A 42 -3.23 -5.60 10.68
C THR A 42 -3.88 -6.74 11.47
N THR A 43 -3.51 -6.93 12.74
CA THR A 43 -4.16 -7.92 13.58
C THR A 43 -5.61 -7.54 13.89
N VAL A 44 -5.87 -6.26 14.17
CA VAL A 44 -7.25 -5.77 14.36
C VAL A 44 -8.06 -5.92 13.07
N THR A 45 -7.50 -5.58 11.91
CA THR A 45 -8.20 -5.78 10.62
C THR A 45 -8.50 -7.25 10.36
N ARG A 46 -7.56 -8.16 10.70
CA ARG A 46 -7.75 -9.63 10.58
C ARG A 46 -8.80 -10.18 11.55
N LEU A 47 -8.95 -9.59 12.72
CA LEU A 47 -10.04 -9.94 13.62
C LEU A 47 -11.40 -9.52 13.04
N VAL A 48 -11.50 -8.32 12.46
CA VAL A 48 -12.75 -7.80 11.90
C VAL A 48 -13.18 -8.55 10.65
N ASN A 49 -12.26 -8.95 9.77
CA ASN A 49 -12.60 -9.70 8.56
C ASN A 49 -12.60 -11.23 8.76
N GLY A 50 -12.40 -11.70 9.99
CA GLY A 50 -12.46 -13.13 10.35
C GLY A 50 -11.29 -13.97 9.87
N LEU A 51 -10.22 -13.36 9.35
CA LEU A 51 -9.01 -14.11 8.97
C LEU A 51 -8.20 -14.59 10.18
N ALA A 52 -8.31 -13.90 11.33
CA ALA A 52 -7.83 -14.38 12.60
C ALA A 52 -9.04 -14.76 13.48
N PRO A 53 -9.07 -15.95 14.08
CA PRO A 53 -8.07 -17.03 14.06
C PRO A 53 -8.21 -18.03 12.87
N SER A 54 -9.19 -17.88 11.98
CA SER A 54 -9.56 -18.91 11.00
C SER A 54 -8.45 -19.27 10.00
N TYR A 55 -7.73 -18.28 9.48
CA TYR A 55 -6.64 -18.47 8.53
C TYR A 55 -5.25 -18.25 9.20
N TYR A 56 -5.17 -17.30 10.12
CA TYR A 56 -3.98 -17.07 10.91
C TYR A 56 -4.18 -17.73 12.28
N PRO A 57 -3.51 -18.87 12.57
CA PRO A 57 -3.71 -19.59 13.81
C PRO A 57 -3.18 -18.77 15.01
N GLY A 58 -3.91 -18.89 16.13
CA GLY A 58 -3.58 -18.17 17.35
C GLY A 58 -4.68 -18.31 18.40
N VAL A 59 -4.43 -17.73 19.56
CA VAL A 59 -5.37 -17.74 20.70
C VAL A 59 -6.16 -16.44 20.69
N PHE A 60 -7.47 -16.53 20.55
CA PHE A 60 -8.41 -15.41 20.59
C PHE A 60 -9.23 -15.42 21.88
N SER A 61 -9.46 -14.25 22.47
CA SER A 61 -10.42 -14.02 23.54
C SER A 61 -11.17 -12.72 23.35
N GLY A 62 -12.30 -12.56 24.01
CA GLY A 62 -13.22 -11.42 23.81
C GLY A 62 -14.28 -11.69 22.77
N SER A 63 -14.81 -10.65 22.14
CA SER A 63 -15.82 -10.80 21.08
C SER A 63 -15.64 -9.78 19.96
N VAL A 64 -16.02 -10.18 18.73
CA VAL A 64 -16.10 -9.31 17.56
C VAL A 64 -17.49 -9.45 16.95
N ARG A 65 -18.18 -8.34 16.77
CA ARG A 65 -19.50 -8.29 16.14
C ARG A 65 -19.50 -7.36 14.95
N ILE A 66 -20.14 -7.81 13.88
CA ILE A 66 -20.39 -7.01 12.66
C ILE A 66 -21.89 -6.96 12.42
N ASP A 67 -22.45 -5.76 12.38
CA ASP A 67 -23.87 -5.53 12.24
C ASP A 67 -24.71 -6.34 13.27
N GLY A 68 -24.24 -6.35 14.52
CA GLY A 68 -24.86 -7.08 15.63
C GLY A 68 -24.62 -8.60 15.63
N LYS A 69 -24.05 -9.17 14.58
CA LYS A 69 -23.74 -10.60 14.48
C LYS A 69 -22.38 -10.90 15.05
N ASP A 70 -22.30 -11.90 15.90
CA ASP A 70 -21.04 -12.41 16.42
C ASP A 70 -20.34 -13.22 15.33
N ILE A 71 -19.16 -12.74 14.87
CA ILE A 71 -18.44 -13.36 13.76
C ILE A 71 -17.83 -14.72 14.11
N SER A 72 -17.64 -15.04 15.39
CA SER A 72 -17.14 -16.35 15.81
C SER A 72 -18.09 -17.50 15.45
N ARG A 73 -19.34 -17.18 15.17
CA ARG A 73 -20.39 -18.12 14.77
C ARG A 73 -20.62 -18.18 13.26
N LEU A 74 -19.89 -17.39 12.50
CA LEU A 74 -20.02 -17.28 11.05
C LEU A 74 -18.82 -17.98 10.38
N SER A 75 -19.07 -18.60 9.26
CA SER A 75 -18.02 -19.07 8.37
C SER A 75 -17.33 -17.90 7.67
N THR A 76 -16.12 -18.11 7.19
CA THR A 76 -15.33 -17.05 6.50
C THR A 76 -16.09 -16.46 5.30
N TRP A 77 -16.84 -17.29 4.55
CA TRP A 77 -17.62 -16.82 3.42
C TRP A 77 -18.84 -15.96 3.85
N GLU A 78 -19.47 -16.24 5.00
CA GLU A 78 -20.54 -15.40 5.54
C GLU A 78 -20.00 -14.05 6.03
N ILE A 79 -18.82 -14.05 6.66
CA ILE A 79 -18.13 -12.82 7.05
C ILE A 79 -17.80 -11.99 5.80
N GLY A 80 -17.29 -12.62 4.73
CA GLY A 80 -16.98 -11.96 3.46
C GLY A 80 -18.16 -11.27 2.75
N ARG A 81 -19.40 -11.65 3.07
CA ARG A 81 -20.60 -10.91 2.62
C ARG A 81 -20.85 -9.62 3.40
N LEU A 82 -20.34 -9.54 4.62
CA LEU A 82 -20.52 -8.36 5.50
C LEU A 82 -19.33 -7.42 5.39
N VAL A 83 -18.14 -7.99 5.29
CA VAL A 83 -16.86 -7.28 5.34
C VAL A 83 -16.08 -7.53 4.06
N GLY A 84 -15.89 -6.49 3.28
CA GLY A 84 -15.00 -6.50 2.13
C GLY A 84 -13.59 -6.09 2.52
N SER A 85 -12.59 -6.87 2.15
CA SER A 85 -11.19 -6.64 2.51
C SER A 85 -10.39 -6.18 1.31
N VAL A 86 -9.58 -5.13 1.50
CA VAL A 86 -8.59 -4.64 0.55
C VAL A 86 -7.23 -4.77 1.21
N PHE A 87 -6.37 -5.63 0.65
CA PHE A 87 -5.06 -5.93 1.23
C PHE A 87 -3.99 -4.95 0.77
N GLN A 88 -2.87 -4.93 1.50
CA GLN A 88 -1.71 -4.07 1.25
C GLN A 88 -1.13 -4.26 -0.17
N ASP A 89 -1.06 -5.49 -0.65
CA ASP A 89 -0.67 -5.79 -2.04
C ASP A 89 -1.89 -6.24 -2.86
N PRO A 90 -2.42 -5.39 -3.74
CA PRO A 90 -3.54 -5.76 -4.61
C PRO A 90 -3.26 -6.97 -5.49
N LYS A 91 -2.01 -7.21 -5.88
CA LYS A 91 -1.65 -8.33 -6.74
C LYS A 91 -1.91 -9.68 -6.09
N SER A 92 -1.72 -9.77 -4.78
CA SER A 92 -1.99 -11.00 -4.03
C SER A 92 -3.48 -11.32 -3.92
N GLN A 93 -4.35 -10.38 -4.30
CA GLN A 93 -5.81 -10.48 -4.23
C GLN A 93 -6.43 -10.88 -5.58
N PHE A 94 -5.70 -10.73 -6.70
CA PHE A 94 -6.24 -10.97 -8.03
C PHE A 94 -6.25 -12.45 -8.43
N PHE A 95 -7.37 -12.88 -8.98
CA PHE A 95 -7.61 -14.24 -9.47
C PHE A 95 -7.86 -14.29 -10.98
N SER A 96 -8.31 -13.20 -11.58
CA SER A 96 -8.56 -13.11 -13.01
C SER A 96 -7.42 -12.42 -13.76
N SER A 97 -7.25 -12.76 -15.04
CA SER A 97 -6.28 -12.10 -15.91
C SER A 97 -6.76 -10.73 -16.45
N GLU A 98 -8.07 -10.48 -16.45
CA GLU A 98 -8.69 -9.26 -17.00
C GLU A 98 -9.46 -8.52 -15.92
N LEU A 99 -9.51 -7.18 -16.03
CA LEU A 99 -10.16 -6.32 -15.02
C LEU A 99 -11.66 -6.65 -14.83
N ALA A 100 -12.39 -6.81 -15.93
CA ALA A 100 -13.83 -7.12 -15.82
C ALA A 100 -14.08 -8.46 -15.12
N GLY A 101 -13.27 -9.48 -15.45
CA GLY A 101 -13.32 -10.78 -14.80
C GLY A 101 -12.94 -10.70 -13.32
N GLU A 102 -11.94 -9.88 -12.97
CA GLU A 102 -11.53 -9.68 -11.57
C GLU A 102 -12.65 -9.03 -10.74
N VAL A 103 -13.32 -8.02 -11.29
CA VAL A 103 -14.44 -7.35 -10.62
C VAL A 103 -15.67 -8.26 -10.51
N ALA A 104 -15.89 -9.15 -11.49
CA ALA A 104 -16.99 -10.12 -11.49
C ALA A 104 -16.75 -11.29 -10.52
N PHE A 105 -15.49 -11.68 -10.33
CA PHE A 105 -15.08 -12.89 -9.64
C PHE A 105 -15.74 -13.10 -8.26
N PRO A 106 -15.79 -12.11 -7.34
CA PRO A 106 -16.48 -12.31 -6.07
C PRO A 106 -17.98 -12.59 -6.25
N CYS A 107 -18.65 -11.91 -7.18
CA CYS A 107 -20.07 -12.12 -7.45
C CYS A 107 -20.35 -13.52 -7.99
N GLU A 108 -19.46 -14.05 -8.82
CA GLU A 108 -19.51 -15.43 -9.34
C GLU A 108 -19.34 -16.44 -8.22
N ASN A 109 -18.36 -16.26 -7.35
CA ASN A 109 -18.11 -17.14 -6.20
C ASN A 109 -19.30 -17.23 -5.22
N TYR A 110 -20.06 -16.15 -5.09
CA TYR A 110 -21.26 -16.12 -4.27
C TYR A 110 -22.53 -16.61 -5.01
N GLY A 111 -22.38 -17.05 -6.27
CA GLY A 111 -23.47 -17.68 -7.04
C GLY A 111 -24.58 -16.71 -7.43
N LEU A 112 -24.27 -15.43 -7.65
CA LEU A 112 -25.23 -14.44 -8.16
C LEU A 112 -25.67 -14.82 -9.59
N SER A 113 -26.83 -14.35 -10.01
CA SER A 113 -27.31 -14.55 -11.38
C SER A 113 -26.42 -13.82 -12.38
N ALA A 114 -26.29 -14.36 -13.61
CA ALA A 114 -25.48 -13.73 -14.66
C ALA A 114 -25.89 -12.29 -14.98
N ARG A 115 -27.16 -11.93 -14.75
CA ARG A 115 -27.66 -10.56 -14.89
C ARG A 115 -27.11 -9.67 -13.78
N GLU A 116 -27.24 -10.11 -12.52
CA GLU A 116 -26.73 -9.35 -11.37
C GLU A 116 -25.22 -9.18 -11.41
N ILE A 117 -24.46 -10.23 -11.83
CA ILE A 117 -23.01 -10.16 -11.99
C ILE A 117 -22.68 -9.03 -12.95
N ARG A 118 -23.29 -8.99 -14.13
CA ARG A 118 -23.04 -7.93 -15.12
C ARG A 118 -23.39 -6.54 -14.59
N GLU A 119 -24.59 -6.37 -14.03
CA GLU A 119 -25.05 -5.09 -13.48
C GLU A 119 -24.11 -4.58 -12.38
N ARG A 120 -23.70 -5.45 -11.45
CA ARG A 120 -22.80 -5.08 -10.34
C ARG A 120 -21.38 -4.80 -10.80
N THR A 121 -20.87 -5.59 -11.74
CA THR A 121 -19.52 -5.42 -12.33
C THR A 121 -19.44 -4.09 -13.08
N ASP A 122 -20.40 -3.78 -13.96
CA ASP A 122 -20.43 -2.54 -14.72
C ASP A 122 -20.55 -1.33 -13.79
N ALA A 123 -21.44 -1.39 -12.80
CA ALA A 123 -21.60 -0.33 -11.81
C ALA A 123 -20.32 -0.11 -10.98
N ALA A 124 -19.61 -1.19 -10.60
CA ALA A 124 -18.37 -1.09 -9.84
C ALA A 124 -17.23 -0.48 -10.68
N ILE A 125 -17.09 -0.91 -11.93
CA ILE A 125 -16.10 -0.39 -12.87
C ILE A 125 -16.34 1.11 -13.14
N GLU A 126 -17.58 1.53 -13.30
CA GLU A 126 -17.95 2.93 -13.48
C GLU A 126 -17.69 3.76 -12.23
N ALA A 127 -18.17 3.31 -11.06
CA ALA A 127 -17.99 4.00 -9.79
C ALA A 127 -16.53 4.24 -9.43
N LEU A 128 -15.64 3.29 -9.78
CA LEU A 128 -14.19 3.38 -9.54
C LEU A 128 -13.42 4.02 -10.71
N GLN A 129 -14.12 4.57 -11.72
CA GLN A 129 -13.53 5.25 -12.88
C GLN A 129 -12.56 4.36 -13.67
N LEU A 130 -12.92 3.09 -13.85
CA LEU A 130 -12.10 2.09 -14.53
C LEU A 130 -12.66 1.68 -15.91
N SER A 131 -13.70 2.33 -16.42
CA SER A 131 -14.40 1.95 -17.64
C SER A 131 -13.48 1.85 -18.88
N HIS A 132 -12.47 2.73 -18.97
CA HIS A 132 -11.48 2.72 -20.04
C HIS A 132 -10.46 1.57 -19.97
N LEU A 133 -10.48 0.80 -18.89
CA LEU A 133 -9.57 -0.32 -18.60
C LEU A 133 -10.30 -1.66 -18.54
N LYS A 134 -11.61 -1.69 -18.80
CA LYS A 134 -12.50 -2.85 -18.59
C LYS A 134 -11.94 -4.14 -19.17
N ASP A 135 -11.42 -4.08 -20.39
CA ASP A 135 -10.91 -5.24 -21.14
C ASP A 135 -9.38 -5.38 -21.06
N ARG A 136 -8.74 -4.66 -20.12
CA ARG A 136 -7.29 -4.74 -19.95
C ARG A 136 -6.90 -5.84 -18.98
N ALA A 137 -5.73 -6.42 -19.25
CA ALA A 137 -5.10 -7.37 -18.33
C ALA A 137 -4.68 -6.67 -17.03
N VAL A 138 -4.93 -7.31 -15.87
CA VAL A 138 -4.67 -6.72 -14.54
C VAL A 138 -3.18 -6.56 -14.25
N ASP A 139 -2.31 -7.37 -14.87
CA ASP A 139 -0.86 -7.31 -14.68
C ASP A 139 -0.23 -6.03 -15.21
N ILE A 140 -0.77 -5.47 -16.31
CA ILE A 140 -0.26 -4.25 -16.95
C ILE A 140 -0.82 -2.95 -16.33
N LEU A 141 -1.78 -3.04 -15.41
CA LEU A 141 -2.32 -1.88 -14.72
C LEU A 141 -1.25 -1.22 -13.85
N SER A 142 -1.29 0.10 -13.74
CA SER A 142 -0.49 0.86 -12.78
C SER A 142 -0.87 0.50 -11.33
N SER A 143 -0.01 0.83 -10.36
CA SER A 143 -0.28 0.55 -8.93
C SER A 143 -1.60 1.18 -8.45
N GLY A 144 -1.91 2.42 -8.88
CA GLY A 144 -3.16 3.09 -8.53
C GLY A 144 -4.39 2.45 -9.19
N GLU A 145 -4.27 2.00 -10.44
CA GLU A 145 -5.35 1.27 -11.14
C GLU A 145 -5.58 -0.09 -10.50
N LYS A 146 -4.53 -0.82 -10.12
CA LYS A 146 -4.62 -2.09 -9.38
C LYS A 146 -5.33 -1.90 -8.03
N GLN A 147 -5.00 -0.84 -7.31
CA GLN A 147 -5.67 -0.54 -6.04
C GLN A 147 -7.16 -0.28 -6.23
N ARG A 148 -7.53 0.53 -7.23
CA ARG A 148 -8.94 0.76 -7.55
C ARG A 148 -9.64 -0.50 -8.06
N ALA A 149 -8.96 -1.36 -8.82
CA ALA A 149 -9.50 -2.64 -9.27
C ALA A 149 -9.81 -3.57 -8.08
N ALA A 150 -8.91 -3.65 -7.09
CA ALA A 150 -9.16 -4.40 -5.87
C ALA A 150 -10.35 -3.84 -5.07
N ILE A 151 -10.50 -2.51 -5.00
CA ILE A 151 -11.67 -1.89 -4.37
C ILE A 151 -12.94 -2.17 -5.20
N ALA A 152 -12.87 -2.14 -6.54
CA ALA A 152 -14.00 -2.40 -7.41
C ALA A 152 -14.53 -3.83 -7.25
N SER A 153 -13.65 -4.83 -7.13
CA SER A 153 -14.07 -6.22 -6.90
C SER A 153 -14.79 -6.39 -5.57
N VAL A 154 -14.31 -5.72 -4.52
CA VAL A 154 -15.00 -5.67 -3.22
C VAL A 154 -16.31 -4.90 -3.32
N TYR A 155 -16.34 -3.75 -3.99
CA TYR A 155 -17.51 -2.90 -4.15
C TYR A 155 -18.67 -3.61 -4.88
N ALA A 156 -18.37 -4.45 -5.87
CA ALA A 156 -19.37 -5.22 -6.61
C ALA A 156 -20.21 -6.12 -5.68
N MET A 157 -19.63 -6.57 -4.56
CA MET A 157 -20.34 -7.37 -3.55
C MET A 157 -21.25 -6.54 -2.64
N LYS A 158 -21.09 -5.21 -2.62
CA LYS A 158 -21.82 -4.29 -1.73
C LYS A 158 -21.75 -4.70 -0.26
N PRO A 159 -20.53 -4.88 0.29
CA PRO A 159 -20.38 -5.21 1.71
C PRO A 159 -20.87 -4.06 2.58
N LYS A 160 -21.16 -4.32 3.85
CA LYS A 160 -21.51 -3.25 4.80
C LYS A 160 -20.30 -2.49 5.32
N VAL A 161 -19.16 -3.17 5.36
CA VAL A 161 -17.89 -2.66 5.89
C VAL A 161 -16.79 -2.88 4.88
N PHE A 162 -15.98 -1.85 4.64
CA PHE A 162 -14.70 -1.97 3.96
C PHE A 162 -13.58 -1.96 5.00
N VAL A 163 -12.73 -2.96 4.95
CA VAL A 163 -11.49 -3.04 5.73
C VAL A 163 -10.32 -2.90 4.78
N CYS A 164 -9.50 -1.87 4.94
CA CYS A 164 -8.32 -1.64 4.10
C CYS A 164 -7.05 -1.67 4.97
N ASP A 165 -6.10 -2.53 4.61
CA ASP A 165 -4.84 -2.66 5.31
C ASP A 165 -3.72 -2.04 4.47
N GLU A 166 -3.16 -0.90 4.94
CA GLU A 166 -2.12 -0.10 4.31
C GLU A 166 -2.31 0.13 2.78
N PRO A 167 -3.48 0.62 2.34
CA PRO A 167 -3.82 0.66 0.93
C PRO A 167 -2.96 1.64 0.11
N THR A 168 -2.13 2.48 0.75
CA THR A 168 -1.23 3.42 0.07
C THR A 168 0.21 2.94 -0.06
N ALA A 169 0.56 1.74 0.42
CA ALA A 169 1.94 1.25 0.49
C ALA A 169 2.72 1.35 -0.84
N ASN A 170 2.05 1.10 -1.96
CA ASN A 170 2.65 1.08 -3.30
C ASN A 170 2.22 2.27 -4.19
N LEU A 171 1.60 3.30 -3.61
CA LEU A 171 1.08 4.45 -4.35
C LEU A 171 2.02 5.65 -4.29
N ASP A 172 2.11 6.36 -5.41
CA ASP A 172 2.66 7.70 -5.45
C ASP A 172 1.62 8.74 -4.98
N ALA A 173 2.01 10.01 -4.93
CA ALA A 173 1.13 11.08 -4.47
C ALA A 173 -0.15 11.23 -5.33
N ALA A 174 -0.07 10.94 -6.63
CA ALA A 174 -1.24 11.00 -7.51
C ALA A 174 -2.19 9.84 -7.24
N GLY A 175 -1.67 8.62 -7.12
CA GLY A 175 -2.42 7.42 -6.74
C GLY A 175 -3.06 7.54 -5.36
N THR A 176 -2.33 8.12 -4.39
CA THR A 176 -2.87 8.38 -3.04
C THR A 176 -4.06 9.35 -3.08
N ARG A 177 -3.97 10.45 -3.86
CA ARG A 177 -5.09 11.38 -4.02
C ARG A 177 -6.32 10.72 -4.67
N GLN A 178 -6.11 9.88 -5.70
CA GLN A 178 -7.22 9.14 -6.33
C GLN A 178 -7.86 8.15 -5.36
N LEU A 179 -7.06 7.45 -4.55
CA LEU A 179 -7.58 6.56 -3.52
C LEU A 179 -8.38 7.34 -2.47
N ALA A 180 -7.88 8.50 -2.03
CA ALA A 180 -8.60 9.38 -1.10
C ALA A 180 -9.98 9.76 -1.63
N GLN A 181 -10.08 10.17 -2.91
CA GLN A 181 -11.35 10.47 -3.55
C GLN A 181 -12.29 9.25 -3.60
N THR A 182 -11.74 8.09 -3.92
CA THR A 182 -12.51 6.83 -3.94
C THR A 182 -13.08 6.50 -2.56
N LEU A 183 -12.28 6.54 -1.50
CA LEU A 183 -12.75 6.24 -0.14
C LEU A 183 -13.74 7.30 0.37
N TRP A 184 -13.52 8.58 0.03
CA TRP A 184 -14.48 9.63 0.33
C TRP A 184 -15.84 9.35 -0.34
N GLN A 185 -15.86 8.96 -1.62
CA GLN A 185 -17.08 8.60 -2.33
C GLN A 185 -17.79 7.39 -1.70
N LEU A 186 -17.04 6.37 -1.26
CA LEU A 186 -17.61 5.22 -0.56
C LEU A 186 -18.26 5.65 0.77
N LYS A 187 -17.60 6.54 1.53
CA LYS A 187 -18.15 7.09 2.77
C LYS A 187 -19.45 7.86 2.54
N GLU A 188 -19.48 8.74 1.53
CA GLU A 188 -20.70 9.49 1.15
C GLU A 188 -21.85 8.58 0.72
N GLN A 189 -21.56 7.40 0.18
CA GLN A 189 -22.57 6.38 -0.12
C GLN A 189 -23.04 5.60 1.13
N GLY A 190 -22.50 5.90 2.30
CA GLY A 190 -22.89 5.29 3.57
C GLY A 190 -22.14 4.00 3.93
N PHE A 191 -21.09 3.64 3.20
CA PHE A 191 -20.24 2.51 3.58
C PHE A 191 -19.45 2.83 4.86
N THR A 192 -19.30 1.83 5.72
CA THR A 192 -18.46 1.91 6.92
C THR A 192 -17.04 1.55 6.54
N LEU A 193 -16.06 2.37 6.93
CA LEU A 193 -14.66 2.19 6.57
C LEU A 193 -13.81 1.96 7.82
N LEU A 194 -13.02 0.89 7.84
CA LEU A 194 -11.97 0.65 8.83
C LEU A 194 -10.64 0.55 8.09
N LEU A 195 -9.75 1.49 8.33
CA LEU A 195 -8.48 1.61 7.64
C LEU A 195 -7.34 1.36 8.61
N ALA A 196 -6.36 0.55 8.26
CA ALA A 196 -5.09 0.48 8.95
C ALA A 196 -4.07 1.27 8.14
N GLU A 197 -3.51 2.34 8.70
CA GLU A 197 -2.60 3.24 8.00
C GLU A 197 -1.60 3.91 8.97
N HIS A 198 -0.38 4.10 8.50
CA HIS A 198 0.64 4.86 9.22
C HIS A 198 0.85 6.28 8.65
N ARG A 199 0.42 6.51 7.41
CA ARG A 199 0.44 7.82 6.74
C ARG A 199 -0.93 8.47 6.88
N ILE A 200 -1.10 9.34 7.85
CA ILE A 200 -2.41 9.92 8.21
C ILE A 200 -2.75 11.20 7.42
N ASP A 201 -1.76 11.84 6.81
CA ASP A 201 -1.88 13.12 6.11
C ASP A 201 -3.02 13.15 5.09
N TRP A 202 -3.12 12.13 4.26
CA TRP A 202 -4.11 12.04 3.20
C TRP A 202 -5.52 11.66 3.68
N LEU A 203 -5.66 11.18 4.92
CA LEU A 203 -6.92 10.78 5.53
C LEU A 203 -7.59 11.89 6.35
N MET A 204 -6.91 13.02 6.58
CA MET A 204 -7.40 14.12 7.42
C MET A 204 -8.73 14.74 6.98
N GLY A 205 -9.14 14.54 5.72
CA GLY A 205 -10.43 14.99 5.18
C GLY A 205 -11.49 13.90 5.04
N ILE A 206 -11.16 12.64 5.41
CA ILE A 206 -12.02 11.48 5.22
C ILE A 206 -12.37 10.83 6.56
N ALA A 207 -11.36 10.68 7.42
CA ALA A 207 -11.51 10.01 8.71
C ALA A 207 -12.39 10.84 9.66
N ASP A 208 -13.25 10.15 10.40
CA ASP A 208 -13.97 10.73 11.53
C ASP A 208 -13.15 10.63 12.81
N ARG A 209 -12.41 9.51 12.98
CA ARG A 209 -11.56 9.26 14.14
C ARG A 209 -10.31 8.48 13.77
N PHE A 210 -9.25 8.71 14.53
CA PHE A 210 -7.99 7.97 14.50
C PHE A 210 -7.80 7.25 15.84
N LEU A 211 -7.60 5.95 15.80
CA LEU A 211 -7.25 5.15 16.97
C LEU A 211 -5.75 4.86 16.92
N TYR A 212 -5.01 5.44 17.84
CA TYR A 212 -3.58 5.24 17.95
C TYR A 212 -3.28 3.96 18.71
N LEU A 213 -2.68 2.99 18.01
CA LEU A 213 -2.24 1.73 18.58
C LEU A 213 -0.77 1.80 18.98
N ARG A 214 -0.49 1.29 20.16
CA ARG A 214 0.84 1.10 20.68
C ARG A 214 0.91 -0.21 21.46
N ASP A 215 1.94 -1.02 21.19
CA ASP A 215 2.20 -2.28 21.89
C ASP A 215 0.97 -3.22 21.96
N GLY A 216 0.24 -3.33 20.84
CA GLY A 216 -0.95 -4.18 20.76
C GLY A 216 -2.20 -3.65 21.46
N ARG A 217 -2.24 -2.40 21.90
CA ARG A 217 -3.38 -1.78 22.60
C ARG A 217 -3.79 -0.48 21.93
N ILE A 218 -5.04 -0.08 22.09
CA ILE A 218 -5.48 1.28 21.76
C ILE A 218 -4.97 2.19 22.88
N ALA A 219 -4.01 3.05 22.58
CA ALA A 219 -3.39 3.95 23.53
C ALA A 219 -4.10 5.31 23.60
N ALA A 220 -4.67 5.77 22.49
CA ALA A 220 -5.39 7.04 22.42
C ALA A 220 -6.35 7.07 21.23
N GLU A 221 -7.30 7.99 21.27
CA GLU A 221 -8.23 8.30 20.21
C GLU A 221 -8.15 9.80 19.91
N TYR A 222 -8.17 10.14 18.62
CA TYR A 222 -8.05 11.52 18.15
C TYR A 222 -9.07 11.79 17.05
N THR A 223 -9.61 13.00 17.02
CA THR A 223 -10.25 13.55 15.82
C THR A 223 -9.20 14.10 14.87
N PRO A 224 -9.54 14.35 13.58
CA PRO A 224 -8.64 15.07 12.68
C PRO A 224 -8.18 16.42 13.22
N GLU A 225 -9.06 17.14 13.93
CA GLU A 225 -8.74 18.42 14.58
C GLU A 225 -7.72 18.26 15.69
N ASP A 226 -7.87 17.25 16.55
CA ASP A 226 -6.91 16.98 17.61
C ASP A 226 -5.51 16.75 17.05
N LEU A 227 -5.41 15.93 15.99
CA LEU A 227 -4.12 15.64 15.32
C LEU A 227 -3.50 16.88 14.68
N ARG A 228 -4.30 17.82 14.16
CA ARG A 228 -3.79 19.10 13.61
C ARG A 228 -3.26 20.03 14.70
N LEU A 229 -3.78 19.92 15.89
CA LEU A 229 -3.38 20.74 17.03
C LEU A 229 -2.19 20.18 17.81
N LEU A 230 -1.85 18.90 17.62
CA LEU A 230 -0.69 18.30 18.27
C LEU A 230 0.62 18.94 17.78
N PRO A 231 1.58 19.19 18.68
CA PRO A 231 2.92 19.56 18.28
C PRO A 231 3.56 18.52 17.36
N GLU A 232 4.32 18.97 16.38
CA GLU A 232 4.99 18.08 15.43
C GLU A 232 5.92 17.06 16.11
N ALA A 233 6.57 17.47 17.21
CA ALA A 233 7.42 16.59 18.00
C ALA A 233 6.64 15.40 18.60
N ASP A 234 5.39 15.62 19.03
CA ASP A 234 4.55 14.57 19.60
C ASP A 234 4.10 13.59 18.51
N ILE A 235 3.70 14.10 17.34
CA ILE A 235 3.34 13.28 16.19
C ILE A 235 4.52 12.42 15.73
N LEU A 236 5.71 12.99 15.65
CA LEU A 236 6.93 12.25 15.34
C LEU A 236 7.28 11.24 16.45
N GLY A 237 7.06 11.60 17.73
CA GLY A 237 7.21 10.70 18.88
C GLY A 237 6.27 9.51 18.84
N MET A 238 5.09 9.65 18.24
CA MET A 238 4.15 8.57 17.96
C MET A 238 4.59 7.70 16.77
N GLY A 239 5.65 8.07 16.06
CA GLY A 239 6.11 7.41 14.85
C GLY A 239 5.24 7.65 13.62
N LEU A 240 4.42 8.70 13.66
CA LEU A 240 3.55 9.10 12.56
C LEU A 240 4.23 10.17 11.71
N ARG A 241 3.84 10.26 10.45
CA ARG A 241 4.21 11.41 9.61
C ARG A 241 3.33 12.59 9.98
N SER A 242 3.96 13.77 10.07
CA SER A 242 3.24 15.01 10.35
C SER A 242 2.13 15.23 9.32
N PRO A 243 0.88 15.49 9.74
CA PRO A 243 -0.20 15.90 8.84
C PRO A 243 -0.04 17.37 8.37
N HIS A 244 0.89 18.09 8.97
CA HIS A 244 1.20 19.46 8.55
C HIS A 244 1.95 19.41 7.22
N GLU A 245 1.61 20.31 6.30
CA GLU A 245 2.38 20.50 5.09
C GLU A 245 3.84 20.76 5.50
N GLY A 246 4.71 19.79 5.21
CA GLY A 246 6.12 19.90 5.52
C GLY A 246 6.65 21.18 4.91
N LYS A 247 7.32 22.02 5.70
CA LYS A 247 8.13 23.11 5.17
C LYS A 247 9.02 22.47 4.12
N CYS A 248 8.76 22.77 2.86
CA CYS A 248 9.63 22.36 1.77
C CYS A 248 11.04 22.77 2.18
N LEU A 249 11.89 21.80 2.49
CA LEU A 249 13.30 22.13 2.70
C LEU A 249 13.71 22.91 1.46
N PRO A 250 14.34 24.06 1.62
CA PRO A 250 14.80 24.84 0.47
C PRO A 250 15.55 23.86 -0.42
N ALA A 251 15.19 23.82 -1.70
CA ALA A 251 15.94 23.04 -2.66
C ALA A 251 17.42 23.34 -2.41
N PRO A 252 18.28 22.31 -2.28
CA PRO A 252 19.69 22.58 -2.07
C PRO A 252 20.12 23.53 -3.18
N SER A 253 20.34 24.79 -2.80
CA SER A 253 20.90 25.76 -3.69
C SER A 253 22.27 25.25 -4.04
N VAL A 254 22.52 25.15 -5.30
CA VAL A 254 23.86 25.01 -5.88
C VAL A 254 24.08 23.69 -6.56
N LEU A 255 24.34 23.79 -7.81
CA LEU A 255 25.20 22.95 -8.57
C LEU A 255 26.47 22.70 -7.71
N ASP A 256 26.49 21.57 -7.00
CA ASP A 256 27.65 21.19 -6.19
C ASP A 256 28.81 20.96 -7.17
N GLU A 257 29.86 21.73 -7.07
CA GLU A 257 31.09 21.65 -7.88
C GLU A 257 31.94 20.41 -7.52
N SER A 258 31.47 19.59 -6.58
CA SER A 258 32.15 18.34 -6.23
C SER A 258 32.35 17.46 -7.47
N PRO A 259 33.53 16.82 -7.62
CA PRO A 259 33.77 15.94 -8.76
C PRO A 259 32.71 14.83 -8.81
N ALA A 260 32.13 14.62 -9.96
CA ALA A 260 31.11 13.59 -10.10
C ALA A 260 31.78 12.25 -10.37
N VAL A 261 31.57 11.30 -9.45
CA VAL A 261 32.06 9.91 -9.56
C VAL A 261 31.33 9.15 -10.66
N LEU A 262 30.03 9.38 -10.80
CA LEU A 262 29.18 8.71 -11.78
C LEU A 262 28.45 9.74 -12.62
N LYS A 263 28.48 9.60 -13.96
CA LYS A 263 27.75 10.46 -14.90
C LYS A 263 27.02 9.64 -15.95
N THR A 264 25.87 10.13 -16.38
CA THR A 264 25.21 9.65 -17.59
C THR A 264 25.28 10.71 -18.67
N ALA A 265 25.40 10.31 -19.92
CA ALA A 265 25.43 11.20 -21.06
C ALA A 265 24.48 10.66 -22.14
N GLY A 266 23.39 11.37 -22.40
CA GLY A 266 22.39 11.05 -23.42
C GLY A 266 21.74 9.68 -23.24
N LEU A 267 21.50 9.27 -21.99
CA LEU A 267 21.04 7.92 -21.67
C LEU A 267 19.58 7.75 -22.07
N SER A 268 19.29 6.74 -22.90
CA SER A 268 17.92 6.43 -23.33
C SER A 268 17.61 4.94 -23.12
N LYS A 269 16.36 4.65 -22.81
CA LYS A 269 15.85 3.29 -22.68
C LYS A 269 14.51 3.14 -23.38
N ARG A 270 14.44 2.13 -24.25
CA ARG A 270 13.20 1.66 -24.88
C ARG A 270 13.00 0.17 -24.56
N ILE A 271 11.77 -0.21 -24.33
CA ILE A 271 11.35 -1.60 -24.18
C ILE A 271 10.28 -1.85 -25.23
N ARG A 272 10.58 -2.74 -26.19
CA ARG A 272 9.74 -2.95 -27.39
C ARG A 272 9.54 -1.61 -28.14
N LYS A 273 8.30 -1.11 -28.24
CA LYS A 273 7.95 0.17 -28.87
C LYS A 273 7.81 1.34 -27.91
N GLU A 274 7.87 1.07 -26.59
CA GLU A 274 7.65 2.06 -25.53
C GLU A 274 8.96 2.73 -25.14
N VAL A 275 8.95 4.06 -25.04
CA VAL A 275 10.07 4.86 -24.55
C VAL A 275 9.91 5.00 -23.03
N ILE A 276 10.84 4.45 -22.26
CA ILE A 276 10.82 4.56 -20.81
C ILE A 276 11.38 5.91 -20.37
N PHE A 277 12.50 6.30 -20.95
CA PHE A 277 13.08 7.65 -20.84
C PHE A 277 14.02 7.91 -22.02
N ASP A 278 14.25 9.17 -22.34
CA ASP A 278 15.09 9.57 -23.47
C ASP A 278 15.99 10.72 -23.07
N ASP A 279 17.23 10.70 -23.55
CA ASP A 279 18.28 11.75 -23.41
C ASP A 279 18.55 12.20 -21.97
N VAL A 280 18.65 11.28 -21.03
CA VAL A 280 18.88 11.57 -19.60
C VAL A 280 20.37 11.73 -19.34
N SER A 281 20.78 12.95 -18.93
CA SER A 281 22.12 13.29 -18.52
C SER A 281 22.13 13.78 -17.08
N ILE A 282 22.74 13.01 -16.17
CA ILE A 282 22.77 13.26 -14.72
C ILE A 282 24.20 13.09 -14.22
N SER A 283 24.60 13.92 -13.28
CA SER A 283 25.86 13.81 -12.52
C SER A 283 25.57 13.43 -11.07
N PHE A 284 26.33 12.47 -10.55
CA PHE A 284 26.27 12.01 -9.17
C PHE A 284 27.55 12.43 -8.47
N PRO A 285 27.52 13.48 -7.62
CA PRO A 285 28.69 13.98 -6.91
C PRO A 285 29.22 12.97 -5.89
N GLU A 286 30.52 12.99 -5.66
CA GLU A 286 31.19 12.17 -4.66
C GLU A 286 30.72 12.53 -3.24
N GLY A 287 30.49 11.51 -2.40
CA GLY A 287 30.13 11.67 -0.99
C GLY A 287 28.75 12.29 -0.76
N LYS A 288 27.88 12.37 -1.78
CA LYS A 288 26.54 12.94 -1.69
C LYS A 288 25.44 11.92 -1.89
N VAL A 289 24.29 12.17 -1.31
CA VAL A 289 23.06 11.41 -1.56
C VAL A 289 22.29 12.12 -2.68
N THR A 290 22.06 11.41 -3.78
CA THR A 290 21.23 11.90 -4.90
C THR A 290 19.87 11.20 -4.88
N ALA A 291 18.78 11.95 -4.74
CA ALA A 291 17.43 11.42 -4.81
C ALA A 291 16.88 11.48 -6.24
N ILE A 292 16.43 10.34 -6.77
CA ILE A 292 15.72 10.25 -8.05
C ILE A 292 14.24 10.20 -7.74
N THR A 293 13.51 11.27 -8.06
CA THR A 293 12.07 11.42 -7.77
C THR A 293 11.24 11.38 -9.05
N GLY A 294 9.95 11.13 -8.92
CA GLY A 294 9.00 11.13 -10.04
C GLY A 294 7.84 10.15 -9.80
N GLN A 295 6.85 10.20 -10.67
CA GLN A 295 5.67 9.33 -10.62
C GLN A 295 6.01 7.85 -10.76
N ASN A 296 5.08 6.98 -10.35
CA ASN A 296 5.20 5.55 -10.61
C ASN A 296 5.18 5.30 -12.13
N GLY A 297 6.02 4.39 -12.61
CA GLY A 297 6.19 4.17 -14.04
C GLY A 297 7.15 5.12 -14.77
N ALA A 298 7.64 6.20 -14.15
CA ALA A 298 8.56 7.17 -14.77
C ALA A 298 9.97 6.60 -15.09
N GLY A 299 10.22 5.32 -14.85
CA GLY A 299 11.49 4.68 -15.18
C GLY A 299 12.58 4.76 -14.12
N LYS A 300 12.28 5.20 -12.89
CA LYS A 300 13.26 5.33 -11.77
C LYS A 300 14.03 4.02 -11.51
N THR A 301 13.30 2.92 -11.33
CA THR A 301 13.88 1.59 -11.11
C THR A 301 14.71 1.14 -12.31
N THR A 302 14.20 1.38 -13.53
CA THR A 302 14.91 1.06 -14.77
C THR A 302 16.23 1.83 -14.87
N LEU A 303 16.21 3.12 -14.51
CA LEU A 303 17.43 3.94 -14.48
C LEU A 303 18.41 3.39 -13.45
N ALA A 304 18.00 3.10 -12.23
CA ALA A 304 18.84 2.53 -11.19
C ALA A 304 19.47 1.20 -11.64
N GLN A 305 18.69 0.29 -12.22
CA GLN A 305 19.19 -0.99 -12.76
C GLN A 305 20.20 -0.80 -13.91
N ILE A 306 19.99 0.22 -14.76
CA ILE A 306 20.94 0.54 -15.82
C ILE A 306 22.25 1.09 -15.22
N LEU A 307 22.18 1.99 -14.22
CA LEU A 307 23.37 2.51 -13.53
C LEU A 307 24.21 1.38 -12.92
N CYS A 308 23.56 0.41 -12.28
CA CYS A 308 24.24 -0.76 -11.70
C CYS A 308 24.70 -1.81 -12.74
N GLY A 309 24.32 -1.65 -14.03
CA GLY A 309 24.69 -2.60 -15.07
C GLY A 309 23.86 -3.89 -15.11
N LEU A 310 22.73 -3.94 -14.40
CA LEU A 310 21.79 -5.08 -14.41
C LEU A 310 20.94 -5.10 -15.68
N THR A 311 20.64 -3.93 -16.22
CA THR A 311 19.89 -3.77 -17.48
C THR A 311 20.70 -2.93 -18.46
N ARG A 312 20.60 -3.20 -19.77
CA ARG A 312 21.29 -2.43 -20.81
C ARG A 312 20.44 -1.21 -21.21
N GLN A 313 21.12 -0.07 -21.39
CA GLN A 313 20.56 1.10 -22.05
C GLN A 313 20.39 0.87 -23.58
N THR A 314 19.49 1.62 -24.20
CA THR A 314 19.32 1.63 -25.67
C THR A 314 20.33 2.56 -26.33
N ARG A 315 20.56 3.75 -25.75
CA ARG A 315 21.52 4.76 -26.22
C ARG A 315 22.23 5.42 -25.03
N GLY A 316 23.27 6.20 -25.34
CA GLY A 316 24.02 6.96 -24.37
C GLY A 316 25.12 6.18 -23.68
N HIS A 317 25.80 6.85 -22.76
CA HIS A 317 26.98 6.34 -22.07
C HIS A 317 26.87 6.58 -20.57
N ILE A 318 27.54 5.73 -19.81
CA ILE A 318 27.72 5.88 -18.35
C ILE A 318 29.23 5.95 -18.11
N LEU A 319 29.64 6.95 -17.34
CA LEU A 319 31.03 7.19 -17.00
C LEU A 319 31.21 7.03 -15.49
N ILE A 320 32.26 6.35 -15.09
CA ILE A 320 32.80 6.31 -13.73
C ILE A 320 34.16 6.96 -13.77
N ASP A 321 34.42 7.94 -12.93
CA ASP A 321 35.65 8.73 -12.88
C ASP A 321 36.05 9.26 -14.27
N GLY A 322 35.06 9.75 -15.02
CA GLY A 322 35.25 10.31 -16.36
C GLY A 322 35.49 9.27 -17.47
N LYS A 323 35.59 7.99 -17.17
CA LYS A 323 35.82 6.91 -18.15
C LYS A 323 34.56 6.13 -18.45
N LYS A 324 34.32 5.78 -19.71
CA LYS A 324 33.16 4.95 -20.10
C LYS A 324 33.24 3.59 -19.41
N ALA A 325 32.20 3.29 -18.59
CA ALA A 325 32.09 2.05 -17.82
C ALA A 325 31.14 1.05 -18.50
N ARG A 326 31.63 -0.15 -18.80
CA ARG A 326 30.84 -1.27 -19.30
C ARG A 326 29.98 -1.86 -18.16
N ALA A 327 28.90 -2.54 -18.51
CA ALA A 327 27.99 -3.14 -17.51
C ALA A 327 28.72 -4.05 -16.50
N ALA A 328 29.70 -4.83 -16.94
CA ALA A 328 30.47 -5.71 -16.06
C ALA A 328 31.30 -4.94 -15.02
N ALA A 329 31.88 -3.78 -15.39
CA ALA A 329 32.60 -2.93 -14.44
C ALA A 329 31.63 -2.31 -13.42
N ARG A 330 30.51 -1.76 -13.90
CA ARG A 330 29.49 -1.17 -13.03
C ARG A 330 28.95 -2.14 -11.98
N ARG A 331 28.68 -3.41 -12.34
CA ARG A 331 28.24 -4.45 -11.38
C ARG A 331 29.24 -4.75 -10.27
N ARG A 332 30.53 -4.43 -10.45
CA ARG A 332 31.56 -4.61 -9.42
C ARG A 332 31.69 -3.42 -8.46
N GLU A 333 31.26 -2.23 -8.92
CA GLU A 333 31.47 -0.97 -8.20
C GLU A 333 30.17 -0.38 -7.63
N ILE A 334 29.02 -0.76 -8.20
CA ILE A 334 27.73 -0.20 -7.80
C ILE A 334 26.81 -1.31 -7.31
N TYR A 335 26.43 -1.24 -6.07
CA TYR A 335 25.49 -2.19 -5.46
C TYR A 335 24.04 -1.71 -5.64
N TYR A 336 23.15 -2.66 -5.89
CA TYR A 336 21.73 -2.40 -6.08
C TYR A 336 20.93 -3.04 -4.95
N CYS A 337 20.15 -2.22 -4.23
CA CYS A 337 19.15 -2.70 -3.30
C CYS A 337 17.77 -2.48 -3.92
N GLY A 338 17.04 -3.56 -4.20
CA GLY A 338 15.70 -3.51 -4.79
C GLY A 338 14.62 -3.13 -3.78
N ASN A 339 13.46 -2.73 -4.30
CA ASN A 339 12.31 -2.41 -3.46
C ASN A 339 11.76 -3.68 -2.76
N ASP A 340 11.78 -4.81 -3.45
CA ASP A 340 11.43 -6.12 -2.89
C ASP A 340 12.71 -6.81 -2.40
N THR A 341 12.94 -6.71 -1.10
CA THR A 341 14.13 -7.30 -0.46
C THR A 341 14.06 -8.83 -0.42
N SER A 342 12.87 -9.43 -0.46
CA SER A 342 12.70 -10.89 -0.41
C SER A 342 13.38 -11.58 -1.59
N THR A 343 13.47 -10.90 -2.74
CA THR A 343 14.13 -11.40 -3.95
C THR A 343 15.66 -11.37 -3.88
N GLN A 344 16.23 -10.79 -2.82
CA GLN A 344 17.67 -10.65 -2.63
C GLN A 344 18.25 -11.65 -1.63
N PHE A 345 17.41 -12.34 -0.86
CA PHE A 345 17.84 -13.36 0.09
C PHE A 345 17.89 -14.73 -0.57
N PHE A 346 19.01 -15.42 -0.36
CA PHE A 346 19.27 -16.76 -0.91
C PHE A 346 19.23 -17.85 0.17
N THR A 347 19.28 -17.46 1.45
CA THR A 347 19.37 -18.37 2.58
C THR A 347 18.21 -18.19 3.56
N ALA A 348 18.06 -19.13 4.49
CA ALA A 348 16.97 -19.14 5.46
C ALA A 348 17.27 -18.34 6.74
N SER A 349 18.53 -17.98 6.97
CA SER A 349 18.94 -17.22 8.17
C SER A 349 19.84 -16.04 7.84
N VAL A 350 19.78 -15.01 8.67
CA VAL A 350 20.65 -13.82 8.54
C VAL A 350 22.13 -14.18 8.63
N ALA A 351 22.48 -15.14 9.48
CA ALA A 351 23.87 -15.57 9.63
C ALA A 351 24.42 -16.22 8.35
N GLU A 352 23.64 -17.10 7.71
CA GLU A 352 24.02 -17.74 6.46
C GLU A 352 24.06 -16.74 5.28
N GLU A 353 23.16 -15.75 5.27
CA GLU A 353 23.14 -14.71 4.21
C GLU A 353 24.39 -13.83 4.24
N LEU A 354 24.99 -13.63 5.42
CA LEU A 354 26.18 -12.81 5.62
C LEU A 354 27.51 -13.60 5.51
N LEU A 355 27.44 -14.93 5.44
CA LEU A 355 28.63 -15.75 5.23
C LEU A 355 29.06 -15.67 3.75
N PRO A 356 30.40 -15.55 3.46
CA PRO A 356 30.90 -15.44 2.12
C PRO A 356 30.76 -16.73 1.30
#